data_62cb8f8b9eb1ee17adb4f0a32449b1ea
#
_entry.id   62cb8f8b9eb1ee17adb4f0a32449b1ea
#
_cell.length_a   1.000
_cell.length_b   1.000
_cell.length_c   1.000
_cell.angle_alpha   90.00
_cell.angle_beta   90.00
_cell.angle_gamma   90.00
#
_symmetry.space_group_name_H-M   'P 1'
#
loop_
_entity.id
_entity.type
_entity.pdbx_description
1 polymer ?
#
loop_
_entity_poly.entity_id
_entity_poly.type
_entity_poly.pdbx_seq_one_letter_code
_entity_poly.pdbx_strand_id
1 'polypeptide(L)'
;MSAPDPVTAPSAADATVAPDAGPFDPDGIAFSPVSPRLVTARLLLNGGWDAVVIIVFAVLGLLVSPWFHIGAAVGAVLLLWELWLVPRQVRAMGYALAEDHLLWRKGIMFRRMSVVPYGRMQFVDTSQGPLAHRLGIAEVKLHTAAASTDATINGLPVEEAERLRRILSERGEQRIAGL
;
A
#
# COMPACT_ATOMS: atom_id res chain seq x y z
N MET A 1 5.28 33.36 57.97
CA MET A 1 4.15 32.64 57.33
C MET A 1 4.13 33.11 55.88
N SER A 2 5.01 32.47 55.06
CA SER A 2 5.23 32.83 53.67
C SER A 2 4.21 32.11 52.80
N ALA A 3 3.55 32.84 51.93
CA ALA A 3 2.61 32.30 50.94
C ALA A 3 3.39 31.51 49.86
N PRO A 4 2.82 30.40 49.33
CA PRO A 4 3.43 29.69 48.23
C PRO A 4 3.19 30.43 46.90
N ASP A 5 4.24 30.49 46.08
CA ASP A 5 4.24 31.05 44.73
C ASP A 5 3.21 30.37 43.82
N PRO A 6 2.57 31.10 42.91
CA PRO A 6 1.65 30.51 41.93
C PRO A 6 2.44 29.72 40.90
N VAL A 7 2.16 28.41 40.83
CA VAL A 7 2.64 27.50 39.76
C VAL A 7 2.19 28.08 38.42
N THR A 8 3.16 28.57 37.67
CA THR A 8 2.96 29.06 36.29
C THR A 8 2.53 27.87 35.42
N ALA A 9 1.26 27.87 35.01
CA ALA A 9 0.77 26.93 34.00
C ALA A 9 1.55 27.14 32.69
N PRO A 10 1.97 26.07 32.01
CA PRO A 10 2.64 26.19 30.71
C PRO A 10 1.68 26.89 29.73
N SER A 11 2.20 27.94 29.12
CA SER A 11 1.51 28.70 28.06
C SER A 11 1.09 27.81 26.93
N ALA A 12 -0.18 27.90 26.53
CA ALA A 12 -0.75 27.20 25.36
C ALA A 12 -0.16 27.63 23.99
N ALA A 13 0.96 28.36 24.00
CA ALA A 13 1.59 28.92 22.79
C ALA A 13 2.70 28.03 22.21
N ASP A 14 3.01 26.87 22.80
CA ASP A 14 4.07 25.98 22.29
C ASP A 14 3.53 24.64 21.76
N ALA A 15 2.29 24.63 21.30
CA ALA A 15 1.81 23.62 20.40
C ALA A 15 2.40 23.92 19.03
N THR A 16 3.59 23.38 18.76
CA THR A 16 4.13 23.26 17.41
C THR A 16 3.07 22.55 16.57
N VAL A 17 2.28 23.34 15.84
CA VAL A 17 1.36 22.82 14.82
C VAL A 17 2.23 22.05 13.83
N ALA A 18 2.15 20.73 13.90
CA ALA A 18 2.77 19.87 12.92
C ALA A 18 2.22 20.26 11.52
N PRO A 19 3.08 20.34 10.48
CA PRO A 19 2.66 20.83 9.18
C PRO A 19 1.55 19.96 8.62
N ASP A 20 0.40 20.58 8.35
CA ASP A 20 -0.75 20.11 7.56
C ASP A 20 -0.87 18.59 7.42
N ALA A 21 -1.42 17.93 8.42
CA ALA A 21 -1.95 16.59 8.29
C ALA A 21 -3.16 16.65 7.36
N GLY A 22 -2.91 16.30 6.10
CA GLY A 22 -3.98 16.21 5.11
C GLY A 22 -4.94 15.06 5.43
N PRO A 23 -6.12 15.00 4.81
CA PRO A 23 -7.13 13.95 5.07
C PRO A 23 -6.63 12.52 4.83
N PHE A 24 -5.44 12.35 4.27
CA PHE A 24 -4.78 11.07 4.00
C PHE A 24 -3.55 10.81 4.90
N ASP A 25 -3.32 11.67 5.89
CA ASP A 25 -2.19 11.58 6.82
C ASP A 25 -2.65 12.07 8.21
N PRO A 26 -3.50 11.28 8.91
CA PRO A 26 -4.06 11.66 10.20
C PRO A 26 -2.95 11.81 11.24
N ASP A 27 -3.05 12.87 12.05
CA ASP A 27 -2.09 13.21 13.09
C ASP A 27 -1.85 12.05 14.06
N GLY A 28 -0.58 11.81 14.37
CA GLY A 28 -0.19 10.80 15.37
C GLY A 28 -0.20 9.34 14.90
N ILE A 29 -0.50 9.07 13.63
CA ILE A 29 -0.50 7.70 13.08
C ILE A 29 0.73 7.46 12.19
N ALA A 30 1.63 6.59 12.65
CA ALA A 30 2.78 6.16 11.86
C ALA A 30 2.37 5.08 10.85
N PHE A 31 2.52 5.36 9.55
CA PHE A 31 2.28 4.39 8.50
C PHE A 31 3.51 3.53 8.23
N SER A 32 3.34 2.21 8.28
CA SER A 32 4.34 1.25 7.87
C SER A 32 4.33 1.11 6.34
N PRO A 33 5.47 1.32 5.65
CA PRO A 33 5.55 1.17 4.20
C PRO A 33 5.52 -0.30 3.80
N VAL A 34 5.07 -0.59 2.58
CA VAL A 34 5.18 -1.92 1.98
C VAL A 34 6.62 -2.18 1.48
N SER A 35 6.98 -3.46 1.26
CA SER A 35 8.32 -3.82 0.82
C SER A 35 8.65 -3.24 -0.57
N PRO A 36 9.86 -2.68 -0.77
CA PRO A 36 10.32 -2.24 -2.10
C PRO A 36 10.42 -3.40 -3.11
N ARG A 37 10.49 -4.65 -2.66
CA ARG A 37 10.46 -5.85 -3.52
C ARG A 37 9.17 -5.96 -4.34
N LEU A 38 8.10 -5.31 -3.91
CA LEU A 38 6.86 -5.19 -4.68
C LEU A 38 7.07 -4.44 -6.00
N VAL A 39 7.98 -3.46 -6.04
CA VAL A 39 8.38 -2.78 -7.28
C VAL A 39 8.94 -3.78 -8.28
N THR A 40 9.89 -4.60 -7.82
CA THR A 40 10.50 -5.65 -8.67
C THR A 40 9.45 -6.65 -9.17
N ALA A 41 8.55 -7.10 -8.29
CA ALA A 41 7.47 -8.02 -8.68
C ALA A 41 6.59 -7.43 -9.79
N ARG A 42 6.16 -6.19 -9.65
CA ARG A 42 5.32 -5.51 -10.64
C ARG A 42 6.04 -5.25 -11.94
N LEU A 43 7.29 -4.78 -11.89
CA LEU A 43 8.09 -4.53 -13.09
C LEU A 43 8.43 -5.82 -13.84
N LEU A 44 8.64 -6.95 -13.16
CA LEU A 44 8.85 -8.22 -13.82
C LEU A 44 7.60 -8.73 -14.52
N LEU A 45 6.42 -8.55 -13.93
CA LEU A 45 5.17 -9.00 -14.52
C LEU A 45 4.73 -8.10 -15.69
N ASN A 46 4.61 -6.80 -15.45
CA ASN A 46 4.12 -5.85 -16.44
C ASN A 46 5.18 -5.55 -17.51
N GLY A 47 6.40 -5.22 -17.07
CA GLY A 47 7.50 -4.92 -17.98
C GLY A 47 7.93 -6.14 -18.83
N GLY A 48 7.80 -7.36 -18.29
CA GLY A 48 7.98 -8.59 -19.05
C GLY A 48 6.96 -8.70 -20.18
N TRP A 49 5.69 -8.40 -19.91
CA TRP A 49 4.64 -8.35 -20.92
C TRP A 49 4.88 -7.27 -21.97
N ASP A 50 5.22 -6.05 -21.53
CA ASP A 50 5.53 -4.94 -22.44
C ASP A 50 6.72 -5.25 -23.34
N ALA A 51 7.78 -5.91 -22.80
CA ALA A 51 8.93 -6.34 -23.60
C ALA A 51 8.52 -7.31 -24.69
N VAL A 52 7.64 -8.29 -24.40
CA VAL A 52 7.11 -9.21 -25.42
C VAL A 52 6.34 -8.44 -26.48
N VAL A 53 5.48 -7.52 -26.11
CA VAL A 53 4.71 -6.70 -27.07
C VAL A 53 5.65 -5.87 -27.95
N ILE A 54 6.65 -5.23 -27.37
CA ILE A 54 7.66 -4.44 -28.13
C ILE A 54 8.39 -5.32 -29.14
N ILE A 55 8.83 -6.51 -28.73
CA ILE A 55 9.54 -7.45 -29.61
C ILE A 55 8.64 -7.90 -30.77
N VAL A 56 7.39 -8.27 -30.49
CA VAL A 56 6.42 -8.68 -31.51
C VAL A 56 6.21 -7.57 -32.54
N PHE A 57 5.96 -6.34 -32.08
CA PHE A 57 5.76 -5.19 -32.98
C PHE A 57 7.02 -4.82 -33.76
N ALA A 58 8.21 -4.96 -33.17
CA ALA A 58 9.48 -4.73 -33.84
C ALA A 58 9.70 -5.77 -34.96
N VAL A 59 9.44 -7.06 -34.69
CA VAL A 59 9.56 -8.15 -35.69
C VAL A 59 8.54 -7.94 -36.82
N LEU A 60 7.30 -7.62 -36.52
CA LEU A 60 6.28 -7.29 -37.53
C LEU A 60 6.69 -6.08 -38.37
N GLY A 61 7.33 -5.09 -37.78
CA GLY A 61 7.88 -3.93 -38.46
C GLY A 61 8.95 -4.27 -39.48
N LEU A 62 9.76 -5.30 -39.20
CA LEU A 62 10.79 -5.80 -40.10
C LEU A 62 10.24 -6.70 -41.22
N LEU A 63 9.26 -7.56 -40.89
CA LEU A 63 8.80 -8.63 -41.80
C LEU A 63 7.58 -8.24 -42.66
N VAL A 64 6.70 -7.35 -42.12
CA VAL A 64 5.40 -7.04 -42.74
C VAL A 64 5.33 -5.62 -43.24
N SER A 65 5.50 -4.63 -42.35
CA SER A 65 5.41 -3.24 -42.74
C SER A 65 6.07 -2.32 -41.69
N PRO A 66 6.82 -1.28 -42.14
CA PRO A 66 7.46 -0.31 -41.22
C PRO A 66 6.51 0.39 -40.24
N TRP A 67 5.21 0.44 -40.54
CA TRP A 67 4.21 1.06 -39.66
C TRP A 67 4.11 0.41 -38.28
N PHE A 68 4.45 -0.88 -38.16
CA PHE A 68 4.47 -1.60 -36.88
C PHE A 68 5.56 -1.09 -35.92
N HIS A 69 6.60 -0.42 -36.42
CA HIS A 69 7.59 0.22 -35.52
C HIS A 69 6.98 1.32 -34.66
N ILE A 70 5.87 1.95 -35.08
CA ILE A 70 5.12 2.90 -34.25
C ILE A 70 4.58 2.18 -33.01
N GLY A 71 4.03 0.97 -33.18
CA GLY A 71 3.57 0.15 -32.05
C GLY A 71 4.70 -0.20 -31.07
N ALA A 72 5.86 -0.57 -31.60
CA ALA A 72 7.06 -0.83 -30.77
C ALA A 72 7.51 0.42 -30.01
N ALA A 73 7.51 1.59 -30.66
CA ALA A 73 7.86 2.86 -30.02
C ALA A 73 6.87 3.25 -28.91
N VAL A 74 5.56 3.05 -29.13
CA VAL A 74 4.54 3.28 -28.09
C VAL A 74 4.76 2.33 -26.92
N GLY A 75 5.00 1.04 -27.18
CA GLY A 75 5.31 0.08 -26.10
C GLY A 75 6.56 0.48 -25.29
N ALA A 76 7.62 0.94 -25.96
CA ALA A 76 8.82 1.42 -25.29
C ALA A 76 8.54 2.65 -24.39
N VAL A 77 7.72 3.59 -24.83
CA VAL A 77 7.29 4.75 -24.04
C VAL A 77 6.49 4.30 -22.82
N LEU A 78 5.58 3.32 -22.97
CA LEU A 78 4.79 2.78 -21.86
C LEU A 78 5.68 2.08 -20.83
N LEU A 79 6.66 1.30 -21.27
CA LEU A 79 7.63 0.66 -20.39
C LEU A 79 8.45 1.69 -19.59
N LEU A 80 8.94 2.74 -20.23
CA LEU A 80 9.64 3.83 -19.55
C LEU A 80 8.73 4.53 -18.53
N TRP A 81 7.47 4.74 -18.88
CA TRP A 81 6.46 5.29 -17.99
C TRP A 81 6.22 4.41 -16.76
N GLU A 82 6.11 3.09 -16.94
CA GLU A 82 6.00 2.13 -15.84
C GLU A 82 7.22 2.14 -14.92
N LEU A 83 8.43 2.14 -15.47
CA LEU A 83 9.67 2.20 -14.71
C LEU A 83 9.73 3.45 -13.80
N TRP A 84 9.14 4.55 -14.24
CA TRP A 84 9.06 5.78 -13.47
C TRP A 84 7.89 5.79 -12.47
N LEU A 85 6.75 5.25 -12.86
CA LEU A 85 5.50 5.34 -12.10
C LEU A 85 5.41 4.29 -10.97
N VAL A 86 5.78 3.03 -11.25
CA VAL A 86 5.62 1.90 -10.31
C VAL A 86 6.37 2.13 -8.99
N PRO A 87 7.65 2.57 -8.98
CA PRO A 87 8.35 2.84 -7.72
C PRO A 87 7.67 3.93 -6.89
N ARG A 88 7.11 4.95 -7.54
CA ARG A 88 6.40 6.03 -6.86
C ARG A 88 5.08 5.54 -6.25
N GLN A 89 4.34 4.71 -6.98
CA GLN A 89 3.10 4.12 -6.47
C GLN A 89 3.35 3.25 -5.24
N VAL A 90 4.37 2.40 -5.27
CA VAL A 90 4.70 1.51 -4.15
C VAL A 90 5.14 2.31 -2.92
N ARG A 91 5.94 3.36 -3.08
CA ARG A 91 6.34 4.24 -1.97
C ARG A 91 5.16 4.99 -1.33
N ALA A 92 4.10 5.23 -2.10
CA ALA A 92 2.90 5.88 -1.60
C ALA A 92 1.93 4.92 -0.90
N MET A 93 2.23 3.62 -0.89
CA MET A 93 1.45 2.61 -0.18
C MET A 93 1.93 2.47 1.25
N GLY A 94 0.99 2.36 2.17
CA GLY A 94 1.30 2.13 3.58
C GLY A 94 0.07 1.73 4.36
N TYR A 95 0.27 1.04 5.47
CA TYR A 95 -0.77 0.64 6.40
C TYR A 95 -0.43 1.09 7.82
N ALA A 96 -1.44 1.26 8.63
CA ALA A 96 -1.29 1.57 10.04
C ALA A 96 -2.34 0.84 10.86
N LEU A 97 -1.90 0.32 12.01
CA LEU A 97 -2.77 -0.32 12.99
C LEU A 97 -3.13 0.73 14.04
N ALA A 98 -4.35 1.23 14.00
CA ALA A 98 -4.92 2.05 15.06
C ALA A 98 -5.56 1.15 16.14
N GLU A 99 -6.10 1.77 17.18
CA GLU A 99 -6.69 1.05 18.32
C GLU A 99 -7.92 0.23 17.91
N ASP A 100 -8.83 0.81 17.10
CA ASP A 100 -10.11 0.22 16.71
C ASP A 100 -10.24 -0.13 15.24
N HIS A 101 -9.27 0.24 14.41
CA HIS A 101 -9.36 0.10 12.96
C HIS A 101 -8.00 -0.04 12.30
N LEU A 102 -7.99 -0.69 11.13
CA LEU A 102 -6.86 -0.70 10.23
C LEU A 102 -7.01 0.45 9.23
N LEU A 103 -5.94 1.20 9.03
CA LEU A 103 -5.81 2.20 7.99
C LEU A 103 -4.95 1.65 6.87
N TRP A 104 -5.42 1.75 5.65
CA TRP A 104 -4.68 1.38 4.45
C TRP A 104 -4.73 2.52 3.45
N ARG A 105 -3.58 3.04 3.06
CA ARG A 105 -3.47 4.08 2.03
C ARG A 105 -2.76 3.59 0.78
N LYS A 106 -3.23 4.04 -0.38
CA LYS A 106 -2.61 3.76 -1.68
C LYS A 106 -2.87 4.87 -2.68
N GLY A 107 -1.99 4.95 -3.68
CA GLY A 107 -2.13 5.85 -4.83
C GLY A 107 -1.39 7.16 -4.66
N ILE A 108 -0.98 7.75 -5.81
CA ILE A 108 -0.27 9.02 -5.91
C ILE A 108 -1.20 10.10 -6.44
N MET A 109 -1.78 9.88 -7.65
CA MET A 109 -2.74 10.79 -8.28
C MET A 109 -4.14 10.63 -7.70
N PHE A 110 -4.61 9.39 -7.57
CA PHE A 110 -5.87 9.05 -6.93
C PHE A 110 -5.56 8.43 -5.57
N ARG A 111 -5.40 9.28 -4.57
CA ARG A 111 -5.18 8.81 -3.20
C ARG A 111 -6.45 8.18 -2.66
N ARG A 112 -6.33 6.96 -2.14
CA ARG A 112 -7.40 6.27 -1.44
C ARG A 112 -6.92 5.87 -0.07
N MET A 113 -7.72 6.16 0.93
CA MET A 113 -7.55 5.66 2.28
C MET A 113 -8.76 4.78 2.60
N SER A 114 -8.51 3.56 3.00
CA SER A 114 -9.53 2.64 3.50
C SER A 114 -9.36 2.51 5.00
N VAL A 115 -10.44 2.72 5.72
CA VAL A 115 -10.51 2.56 7.18
C VAL A 115 -11.38 1.34 7.43
N VAL A 116 -10.79 0.27 7.97
CA VAL A 116 -11.49 -1.00 8.22
C VAL A 116 -11.60 -1.23 9.72
N PRO A 117 -12.78 -1.04 10.33
CA PRO A 117 -13.01 -1.36 11.74
C PRO A 117 -12.85 -2.84 12.00
N TYR A 118 -12.14 -3.24 13.07
CA TYR A 118 -11.90 -4.64 13.39
C TYR A 118 -13.19 -5.44 13.61
N GLY A 119 -14.22 -4.84 14.20
CA GLY A 119 -15.52 -5.49 14.41
C GLY A 119 -16.34 -5.76 13.14
N ARG A 120 -15.90 -5.28 11.96
CA ARG A 120 -16.55 -5.57 10.67
C ARG A 120 -15.80 -6.59 9.83
N MET A 121 -14.62 -7.04 10.28
CA MET A 121 -13.84 -8.06 9.60
C MET A 121 -14.46 -9.42 9.82
N GLN A 122 -14.54 -10.22 8.77
CA GLN A 122 -15.02 -11.61 8.83
C GLN A 122 -13.85 -12.58 8.94
N PHE A 123 -12.89 -12.44 8.05
CA PHE A 123 -11.67 -13.26 8.05
C PHE A 123 -10.53 -12.54 7.31
N VAL A 124 -9.32 -12.97 7.58
CA VAL A 124 -8.09 -12.43 6.99
C VAL A 124 -7.33 -13.55 6.30
N ASP A 125 -7.15 -13.42 4.99
CA ASP A 125 -6.39 -14.33 4.18
C ASP A 125 -4.98 -13.80 3.91
N THR A 126 -4.03 -14.73 3.84
CA THR A 126 -2.69 -14.45 3.36
C THR A 126 -2.41 -15.28 2.13
N SER A 127 -2.03 -14.66 1.04
CA SER A 127 -1.72 -15.34 -0.21
C SER A 127 -0.34 -14.97 -0.73
N GLN A 128 0.28 -15.92 -1.44
CA GLN A 128 1.61 -15.76 -2.00
C GLN A 128 1.71 -16.47 -3.34
N GLY A 129 1.76 -15.71 -4.43
CA GLY A 129 1.99 -16.28 -5.76
C GLY A 129 3.44 -16.71 -5.98
N PRO A 130 3.75 -17.45 -7.08
CA PRO A 130 5.09 -18.00 -7.33
C PRO A 130 6.20 -16.94 -7.38
N LEU A 131 5.95 -15.80 -8.00
CA LEU A 131 6.93 -14.70 -8.07
C LEU A 131 7.09 -14.01 -6.70
N ALA A 132 5.98 -13.79 -6.00
CA ALA A 132 5.97 -13.23 -4.65
C ALA A 132 6.75 -14.12 -3.68
N HIS A 133 6.62 -15.44 -3.81
CA HIS A 133 7.38 -16.42 -3.03
C HIS A 133 8.89 -16.28 -3.25
N ARG A 134 9.34 -16.20 -4.50
CA ARG A 134 10.77 -15.98 -4.83
C ARG A 134 11.32 -14.66 -4.28
N LEU A 135 10.48 -13.65 -4.20
CA LEU A 135 10.85 -12.32 -3.70
C LEU A 135 10.65 -12.17 -2.18
N GLY A 136 10.13 -13.20 -1.48
CA GLY A 136 9.88 -13.18 -0.05
C GLY A 136 8.83 -12.15 0.37
N ILE A 137 7.81 -11.92 -0.47
CA ILE A 137 6.68 -11.03 -0.20
C ILE A 137 5.36 -11.79 -0.25
N ALA A 138 4.37 -11.31 0.48
CA ALA A 138 3.02 -11.85 0.53
C ALA A 138 1.98 -10.74 0.43
N GLU A 139 0.75 -11.14 0.24
CA GLU A 139 -0.44 -10.30 0.22
C GLU A 139 -1.33 -10.68 1.39
N VAL A 140 -1.87 -9.68 2.08
CA VAL A 140 -2.87 -9.85 3.14
C VAL A 140 -4.17 -9.25 2.66
N LYS A 141 -5.21 -10.07 2.58
CA LYS A 141 -6.55 -9.67 2.16
C LYS A 141 -7.52 -9.76 3.33
N LEU A 142 -8.17 -8.64 3.61
CA LEU A 142 -9.18 -8.52 4.63
C LEU A 142 -10.55 -8.62 3.97
N HIS A 143 -11.34 -9.57 4.41
CA HIS A 143 -12.71 -9.72 4.00
C HIS A 143 -13.64 -9.12 5.04
N THR A 144 -14.55 -8.29 4.60
CA THR A 144 -15.53 -7.63 5.45
C THR A 144 -16.96 -8.06 5.08
N ALA A 145 -17.93 -7.72 5.90
CA ALA A 145 -19.35 -8.05 5.64
C ALA A 145 -19.87 -7.42 4.32
N ALA A 146 -19.23 -6.39 3.81
CA ALA A 146 -19.55 -5.77 2.53
C ALA A 146 -18.33 -5.83 1.62
N ALA A 147 -18.38 -6.59 0.52
CA ALA A 147 -17.25 -6.76 -0.42
C ALA A 147 -16.66 -5.45 -0.96
N SER A 148 -17.44 -4.36 -0.97
CA SER A 148 -16.96 -3.02 -1.35
C SER A 148 -15.98 -2.40 -0.36
N THR A 149 -15.90 -2.93 0.86
CA THR A 149 -14.99 -2.48 1.92
C THR A 149 -13.82 -3.43 2.16
N ASP A 150 -13.69 -4.48 1.35
CA ASP A 150 -12.53 -5.37 1.38
C ASP A 150 -11.24 -4.57 1.14
N ALA A 151 -10.21 -4.89 1.90
CA ALA A 151 -8.92 -4.26 1.78
C ALA A 151 -7.84 -5.30 1.46
N THR A 152 -6.97 -4.96 0.50
CA THR A 152 -5.86 -5.83 0.11
C THR A 152 -4.55 -5.07 0.27
N ILE A 153 -3.67 -5.58 1.11
CA ILE A 153 -2.34 -5.05 1.38
C ILE A 153 -1.31 -5.92 0.67
N ASN A 154 -0.78 -5.43 -0.43
CA ASN A 154 0.18 -6.17 -1.26
C ASN A 154 1.62 -5.86 -0.86
N GLY A 155 2.50 -6.85 -1.00
CA GLY A 155 3.94 -6.65 -0.93
C GLY A 155 4.48 -6.48 0.49
N LEU A 156 3.89 -7.14 1.46
CA LEU A 156 4.46 -7.27 2.79
C LEU A 156 5.56 -8.36 2.81
N PRO A 157 6.63 -8.21 3.59
CA PRO A 157 7.49 -9.33 3.92
C PRO A 157 6.65 -10.48 4.54
N VAL A 158 7.00 -11.74 4.25
CA VAL A 158 6.19 -12.90 4.69
C VAL A 158 5.95 -12.88 6.20
N GLU A 159 6.99 -12.61 6.99
CA GLU A 159 6.92 -12.56 8.45
C GLU A 159 5.98 -11.45 8.94
N GLU A 160 6.00 -10.30 8.26
CA GLU A 160 5.12 -9.17 8.58
C GLU A 160 3.66 -9.44 8.17
N ALA A 161 3.46 -10.13 7.05
CA ALA A 161 2.13 -10.56 6.62
C ALA A 161 1.50 -11.55 7.61
N GLU A 162 2.27 -12.52 8.12
CA GLU A 162 1.82 -13.46 9.13
C GLU A 162 1.54 -12.78 10.49
N ARG A 163 2.43 -11.86 10.89
CA ARG A 163 2.23 -11.05 12.09
C ARG A 163 0.97 -10.21 11.99
N LEU A 164 0.79 -9.53 10.86
CA LEU A 164 -0.40 -8.69 10.62
C LEU A 164 -1.67 -9.52 10.64
N ARG A 165 -1.69 -10.68 9.96
CA ARG A 165 -2.82 -11.61 9.98
C ARG A 165 -3.20 -12.01 11.40
N ARG A 166 -2.20 -12.38 12.22
CA ARG A 166 -2.43 -12.78 13.62
C ARG A 166 -3.06 -11.65 14.43
N ILE A 167 -2.47 -10.46 14.39
CA ILE A 167 -2.98 -9.29 15.12
C ILE A 167 -4.41 -8.95 14.70
N LEU A 168 -4.70 -9.00 13.40
CA LEU A 168 -6.02 -8.66 12.88
C LEU A 168 -7.07 -9.71 13.27
N SER A 169 -6.72 -11.00 13.26
CA SER A 169 -7.61 -12.07 13.71
C SER A 169 -7.93 -11.94 15.20
N GLU A 170 -6.91 -11.74 16.05
CA GLU A 170 -7.09 -11.56 17.49
C GLU A 170 -7.96 -10.34 17.82
N ARG A 171 -7.72 -9.19 17.18
CA ARG A 171 -8.52 -7.98 17.39
C ARG A 171 -9.95 -8.11 16.86
N GLY A 172 -10.12 -8.84 15.73
CA GLY A 172 -11.45 -9.14 15.19
C GLY A 172 -12.27 -9.98 16.14
N GLU A 173 -11.71 -11.06 16.70
CA GLU A 173 -12.36 -11.94 17.67
C GLU A 173 -12.74 -11.20 18.96
N GLN A 174 -11.81 -10.40 19.52
CA GLN A 174 -12.07 -9.60 20.72
C GLN A 174 -13.25 -8.64 20.55
N ARG A 175 -13.37 -7.99 19.39
CA ARG A 175 -14.46 -7.05 19.11
C ARG A 175 -15.80 -7.76 18.84
N ILE A 176 -15.80 -8.95 18.28
CA ILE A 176 -17.01 -9.78 18.10
C ILE A 176 -17.48 -10.30 19.46
N ALA A 177 -16.56 -10.64 20.36
CA ALA A 177 -16.89 -11.12 21.71
C ALA A 177 -17.40 -10.00 22.65
N GLY A 178 -17.40 -8.73 22.21
CA GLY A 178 -17.90 -7.61 23.00
C GLY A 178 -16.96 -7.13 24.10
N LEU A 179 -15.68 -7.42 23.96
CA LEU A 179 -14.61 -6.97 24.88
C LEU A 179 -13.93 -5.70 24.37
#